data_73c94dc32fb461e34c704974037a1bfc
#
_entry.id   73c94dc32fb461e34c704974037a1bfc
#
_cell.length_a   1.000
_cell.length_b   1.000
_cell.length_c   1.000
_cell.angle_alpha   90.00
_cell.angle_beta   90.00
_cell.angle_gamma   90.00
#
_symmetry.space_group_name_H-M   'P 1'
#
loop_
_entity.id
_entity.type
_entity.pdbx_description
1 polymer ?
#
loop_
_entity_poly.entity_id
_entity_poly.type
_entity_poly.pdbx_seq_one_letter_code
_entity_poly.pdbx_strand_id
1 'polypeptide(L)'
;MEVKLLNDNLWYPTNKIFINGQWKDCNSKKRLTIENPSNGEVIAEISDSCEIDIDEAVNSASKALGNSWGDLTASERGRLLMKLSELVRNRVDNLAIIESIDVGKPLKQAKNDALALARYFEFYGGASDKIMGETIPYLKDYTVYTLREPHGVTGHIIPWNYPMQIIGRTLGASLAMGNACVLKPSEEACLTALAIGQLANEAGFPEGSINIVPGLGEKAGSCLIKHPDINHISFTGSVEIGKKVQTEAAKNLIPVTLELGGKSPQIIFEDANLEKALPFLINAGIQNAGQTCSASSRILVSKKIYAELIDKMSKLYRKLTVAQAIDDKDLGPVISSRQREIITNYLKLSKDLECIAEGKYEKNLPEKGYYVLPKLFGDVKYSHRLAQEEIFGPVQVIIPFEDEEDAIKIANSTKYGLVASIWTLDGARQMRVAKAIKSGQVFINNYGAGGGVELPFGGKGYSGHGREKGFEALYGFSTLKTVAALHE
;
A
#
# COMPACT_ATOMS: atom_id res chain seq x y z
N MET A 1 3.87 -25.15 14.94
CA MET A 1 2.39 -24.99 15.00
C MET A 1 1.92 -24.10 13.85
N GLU A 2 2.51 -22.93 13.64
CA GLU A 2 2.11 -21.97 12.61
C GLU A 2 2.31 -22.46 11.17
N VAL A 3 3.37 -23.21 10.87
CA VAL A 3 3.57 -23.84 9.55
C VAL A 3 2.44 -24.80 9.21
N LYS A 4 1.97 -25.60 10.18
CA LYS A 4 0.80 -26.47 9.97
C LYS A 4 -0.47 -25.63 9.73
N LEU A 5 -0.69 -24.61 10.55
CA LEU A 5 -1.83 -23.71 10.40
C LEU A 5 -1.82 -23.04 9.01
N LEU A 6 -0.65 -22.59 8.53
CA LEU A 6 -0.51 -22.02 7.19
C LEU A 6 -0.86 -23.07 6.12
N ASN A 7 -0.26 -24.26 6.19
CA ASN A 7 -0.50 -25.32 5.20
C ASN A 7 -1.97 -25.77 5.12
N ASP A 8 -2.66 -25.80 6.27
CA ASP A 8 -4.09 -26.13 6.34
C ASP A 8 -4.98 -25.05 5.68
N ASN A 9 -4.43 -23.85 5.44
CA ASN A 9 -5.12 -22.70 4.84
C ASN A 9 -4.68 -22.40 3.39
N LEU A 10 -3.62 -23.03 2.86
CA LEU A 10 -3.19 -22.90 1.47
C LEU A 10 -4.03 -23.82 0.57
N TRP A 11 -4.59 -23.29 -0.51
CA TRP A 11 -5.38 -24.05 -1.50
C TRP A 11 -4.86 -23.86 -2.94
N TYR A 12 -3.67 -23.32 -3.07
CA TYR A 12 -2.98 -23.05 -4.33
C TYR A 12 -1.49 -23.38 -4.20
N PRO A 13 -0.76 -23.62 -5.31
CA PRO A 13 0.68 -23.88 -5.25
C PRO A 13 1.47 -22.59 -4.97
N THR A 14 2.33 -22.61 -3.97
CA THR A 14 3.18 -21.45 -3.61
C THR A 14 4.42 -21.33 -4.50
N ASN A 15 4.96 -22.47 -4.96
CA ASN A 15 6.22 -22.56 -5.69
C ASN A 15 6.08 -22.48 -7.22
N LYS A 16 4.94 -21.98 -7.72
CA LYS A 16 4.67 -21.80 -9.15
C LYS A 16 4.39 -20.34 -9.48
N ILE A 17 4.50 -20.01 -10.76
CA ILE A 17 4.03 -18.76 -11.34
C ILE A 17 2.64 -18.98 -11.94
N PHE A 18 1.85 -17.90 -12.00
CA PHE A 18 0.51 -17.93 -12.59
C PHE A 18 0.51 -17.09 -13.88
N ILE A 19 0.44 -17.75 -15.02
CA ILE A 19 0.44 -17.09 -16.33
C ILE A 19 -0.62 -17.75 -17.21
N ASN A 20 -1.38 -16.94 -17.94
CA ASN A 20 -2.40 -17.40 -18.88
C ASN A 20 -3.44 -18.33 -18.24
N GLY A 21 -3.88 -18.01 -17.02
CA GLY A 21 -4.85 -18.83 -16.28
C GLY A 21 -4.28 -20.14 -15.73
N GLN A 22 -2.98 -20.41 -15.84
CA GLN A 22 -2.36 -21.68 -15.49
C GLN A 22 -1.21 -21.52 -14.49
N TRP A 23 -1.10 -22.49 -13.60
CA TRP A 23 0.05 -22.66 -12.72
C TRP A 23 1.16 -23.44 -13.41
N LYS A 24 2.36 -22.86 -13.49
CA LYS A 24 3.54 -23.51 -14.10
C LYS A 24 4.82 -23.21 -13.32
N ASP A 25 5.83 -24.04 -13.53
CA ASP A 25 7.16 -23.78 -13.01
C ASP A 25 7.80 -22.59 -13.72
N CYS A 26 8.58 -21.78 -13.00
CA CYS A 26 9.36 -20.71 -13.61
C CYS A 26 10.53 -21.29 -14.44
N ASN A 27 10.89 -20.59 -15.51
CA ASN A 27 11.95 -21.02 -16.44
C ASN A 27 13.33 -21.10 -15.76
N SER A 28 13.60 -20.26 -14.76
CA SER A 28 14.85 -20.32 -14.00
C SER A 28 15.03 -21.58 -13.17
N LYS A 29 13.93 -22.28 -12.83
CA LYS A 29 13.86 -23.41 -11.88
C LYS A 29 14.41 -23.09 -10.49
N LYS A 30 14.70 -21.82 -10.18
CA LYS A 30 15.18 -21.36 -8.88
C LYS A 30 14.00 -21.10 -7.94
N ARG A 31 14.27 -21.23 -6.65
CA ARG A 31 13.29 -20.96 -5.58
C ARG A 31 13.86 -19.96 -4.59
N LEU A 32 12.99 -19.21 -3.97
CA LEU A 32 13.26 -18.34 -2.84
C LEU A 32 12.46 -18.84 -1.65
N THR A 33 13.02 -18.73 -0.46
CA THR A 33 12.34 -19.11 0.78
C THR A 33 11.61 -17.93 1.38
N ILE A 34 10.40 -18.17 1.89
CA ILE A 34 9.64 -17.25 2.71
C ILE A 34 9.81 -17.67 4.17
N GLU A 35 10.13 -16.71 5.02
CA GLU A 35 10.28 -16.91 6.47
C GLU A 35 9.09 -16.33 7.23
N ASN A 36 8.68 -17.00 8.30
CA ASN A 36 7.73 -16.44 9.26
C ASN A 36 8.44 -15.39 10.13
N PRO A 37 8.04 -14.12 10.09
CA PRO A 37 8.66 -13.07 10.90
C PRO A 37 8.56 -13.31 12.42
N SER A 38 7.59 -14.10 12.88
CA SER A 38 7.39 -14.40 14.30
C SER A 38 8.46 -15.31 14.90
N ASN A 39 9.07 -16.20 14.09
CA ASN A 39 9.99 -17.20 14.61
C ASN A 39 11.20 -17.52 13.73
N GLY A 40 11.29 -16.91 12.53
CA GLY A 40 12.37 -17.12 11.56
C GLY A 40 12.36 -18.52 10.91
N GLU A 41 11.26 -19.26 10.99
CA GLU A 41 11.12 -20.55 10.30
C GLU A 41 10.74 -20.36 8.84
N VAL A 42 11.28 -21.19 7.94
CA VAL A 42 10.86 -21.24 6.55
C VAL A 42 9.45 -21.82 6.48
N ILE A 43 8.53 -21.10 5.85
CA ILE A 43 7.10 -21.44 5.76
C ILE A 43 6.67 -21.84 4.35
N ALA A 44 7.37 -21.38 3.32
CA ALA A 44 7.08 -21.71 1.94
C ALA A 44 8.31 -21.52 1.05
N GLU A 45 8.24 -22.09 -0.14
CA GLU A 45 9.11 -21.76 -1.26
C GLU A 45 8.30 -21.10 -2.36
N ILE A 46 8.88 -20.11 -3.04
CA ILE A 46 8.30 -19.41 -4.17
C ILE A 46 9.22 -19.44 -5.38
N SER A 47 8.70 -19.19 -6.56
CA SER A 47 9.49 -19.08 -7.78
C SER A 47 10.37 -17.83 -7.78
N ASP A 48 11.64 -17.95 -8.23
CA ASP A 48 12.51 -16.81 -8.58
C ASP A 48 12.45 -16.60 -10.10
N SER A 49 11.41 -15.89 -10.56
CA SER A 49 11.16 -15.68 -11.99
C SER A 49 12.29 -14.91 -12.66
N CYS A 50 12.52 -15.22 -13.94
CA CYS A 50 13.52 -14.60 -14.80
C CYS A 50 12.88 -13.79 -15.94
N GLU A 51 13.71 -13.24 -16.81
CA GLU A 51 13.27 -12.43 -17.96
C GLU A 51 12.28 -13.17 -18.86
N ILE A 52 12.53 -14.47 -19.14
CA ILE A 52 11.64 -15.29 -19.97
C ILE A 52 10.23 -15.39 -19.36
N ASP A 53 10.13 -15.53 -18.02
CA ASP A 53 8.85 -15.61 -17.34
C ASP A 53 8.07 -14.28 -17.43
N ILE A 54 8.79 -13.14 -17.37
CA ILE A 54 8.21 -11.81 -17.53
C ILE A 54 7.73 -11.61 -18.98
N ASP A 55 8.56 -11.97 -19.97
CA ASP A 55 8.19 -11.90 -21.38
C ASP A 55 6.94 -12.73 -21.68
N GLU A 56 6.86 -13.96 -21.19
CA GLU A 56 5.68 -14.81 -21.33
C GLU A 56 4.43 -14.19 -20.67
N ALA A 57 4.57 -13.58 -19.48
CA ALA A 57 3.45 -12.95 -18.79
C ALA A 57 2.93 -11.72 -19.55
N VAL A 58 3.84 -10.88 -20.06
CA VAL A 58 3.49 -9.69 -20.85
C VAL A 58 2.87 -10.10 -22.18
N ASN A 59 3.44 -11.09 -22.87
CA ASN A 59 2.88 -11.63 -24.12
C ASN A 59 1.48 -12.24 -23.89
N SER A 60 1.27 -12.94 -22.78
CA SER A 60 -0.05 -13.46 -22.39
C SER A 60 -1.06 -12.33 -22.17
N ALA A 61 -0.67 -11.29 -21.45
CA ALA A 61 -1.49 -10.12 -21.21
C ALA A 61 -1.85 -9.37 -22.51
N SER A 62 -0.87 -9.20 -23.40
CA SER A 62 -1.06 -8.58 -24.72
C SER A 62 -2.04 -9.36 -25.59
N LYS A 63 -1.92 -10.70 -25.62
CA LYS A 63 -2.85 -11.56 -26.35
C LYS A 63 -4.28 -11.49 -25.80
N ALA A 64 -4.43 -11.43 -24.48
CA ALA A 64 -5.74 -11.33 -23.83
C ALA A 64 -6.50 -10.05 -24.26
N LEU A 65 -5.78 -8.95 -24.44
CA LEU A 65 -6.36 -7.66 -24.91
C LEU A 65 -6.90 -7.73 -26.34
N GLY A 66 -6.34 -8.56 -27.20
CA GLY A 66 -6.81 -8.79 -28.57
C GLY A 66 -7.87 -9.88 -28.69
N ASN A 67 -8.30 -10.49 -27.59
CA ASN A 67 -9.19 -11.63 -27.55
C ASN A 67 -10.22 -11.50 -26.41
N SER A 68 -10.48 -12.63 -25.76
CA SER A 68 -11.53 -12.85 -24.74
C SER A 68 -11.62 -11.80 -23.63
N TRP A 69 -10.51 -11.18 -23.22
CA TRP A 69 -10.53 -10.10 -22.23
C TRP A 69 -10.89 -8.75 -22.86
N GLY A 70 -10.26 -8.40 -24.00
CA GLY A 70 -10.50 -7.14 -24.68
C GLY A 70 -11.91 -7.02 -25.26
N ASP A 71 -12.55 -8.14 -25.59
CA ASP A 71 -13.91 -8.20 -26.10
C ASP A 71 -14.98 -7.96 -25.02
N LEU A 72 -14.62 -8.03 -23.74
CA LEU A 72 -15.58 -7.82 -22.64
C LEU A 72 -16.01 -6.36 -22.54
N THR A 73 -17.31 -6.16 -22.42
CA THR A 73 -17.87 -4.85 -22.05
C THR A 73 -17.46 -4.46 -20.62
N ALA A 74 -17.52 -3.16 -20.32
CA ALA A 74 -17.25 -2.64 -18.97
C ALA A 74 -18.12 -3.33 -17.89
N SER A 75 -19.39 -3.58 -18.21
CA SER A 75 -20.33 -4.26 -17.33
C SER A 75 -19.94 -5.73 -17.06
N GLU A 76 -19.43 -6.45 -18.05
CA GLU A 76 -18.97 -7.84 -17.89
C GLU A 76 -17.70 -7.89 -17.02
N ARG A 77 -16.72 -6.99 -17.26
CA ARG A 77 -15.54 -6.87 -16.37
C ARG A 77 -15.95 -6.55 -14.92
N GLY A 78 -16.94 -5.66 -14.76
CA GLY A 78 -17.51 -5.34 -13.45
C GLY A 78 -18.08 -6.57 -12.74
N ARG A 79 -18.81 -7.44 -13.44
CA ARG A 79 -19.36 -8.69 -12.86
C ARG A 79 -18.27 -9.66 -12.42
N LEU A 80 -17.17 -9.78 -13.18
CA LEU A 80 -16.02 -10.59 -12.79
C LEU A 80 -15.37 -10.07 -11.50
N LEU A 81 -15.17 -8.76 -11.39
CA LEU A 81 -14.65 -8.13 -10.18
C LEU A 81 -15.59 -8.33 -8.97
N MET A 82 -16.90 -8.21 -9.16
CA MET A 82 -17.88 -8.49 -8.10
C MET A 82 -17.79 -9.95 -7.64
N LYS A 83 -17.69 -10.90 -8.56
CA LYS A 83 -17.53 -12.31 -8.24
C LYS A 83 -16.20 -12.59 -7.51
N LEU A 84 -15.11 -11.94 -7.93
CA LEU A 84 -13.83 -12.01 -7.24
C LEU A 84 -13.93 -11.47 -5.80
N SER A 85 -14.64 -10.34 -5.60
CA SER A 85 -14.94 -9.81 -4.27
C SER A 85 -15.65 -10.81 -3.39
N GLU A 86 -16.67 -11.50 -3.91
CA GLU A 86 -17.44 -12.52 -3.18
C GLU A 86 -16.52 -13.70 -2.79
N LEU A 87 -15.71 -14.20 -3.70
CA LEU A 87 -14.75 -15.27 -3.43
C LEU A 87 -13.73 -14.87 -2.35
N VAL A 88 -13.23 -13.64 -2.37
CA VAL A 88 -12.37 -13.10 -1.30
C VAL A 88 -13.10 -13.06 0.03
N ARG A 89 -14.36 -12.61 0.07
CA ARG A 89 -15.20 -12.60 1.30
C ARG A 89 -15.38 -14.01 1.88
N ASN A 90 -15.59 -14.99 1.03
CA ASN A 90 -15.75 -16.39 1.44
C ASN A 90 -14.45 -17.01 1.99
N ARG A 91 -13.30 -16.38 1.72
CA ARG A 91 -11.98 -16.84 2.16
C ARG A 91 -11.27 -15.88 3.12
N VAL A 92 -12.01 -14.94 3.73
CA VAL A 92 -11.43 -13.89 4.60
C VAL A 92 -10.56 -14.49 5.71
N ASP A 93 -11.02 -15.53 6.38
CA ASP A 93 -10.28 -16.12 7.50
C ASP A 93 -9.02 -16.88 7.02
N ASN A 94 -9.08 -17.59 5.88
CA ASN A 94 -7.90 -18.20 5.27
C ASN A 94 -6.85 -17.14 4.88
N LEU A 95 -7.29 -16.12 4.15
CA LEU A 95 -6.42 -15.02 3.71
C LEU A 95 -5.81 -14.27 4.89
N ALA A 96 -6.58 -14.05 5.97
CA ALA A 96 -6.10 -13.40 7.17
C ALA A 96 -4.99 -14.21 7.87
N ILE A 97 -5.14 -15.53 7.97
CA ILE A 97 -4.13 -16.42 8.54
C ILE A 97 -2.87 -16.40 7.69
N ILE A 98 -3.00 -16.52 6.36
CA ILE A 98 -1.87 -16.48 5.43
C ILE A 98 -1.13 -15.14 5.56
N GLU A 99 -1.83 -14.00 5.47
CA GLU A 99 -1.22 -12.67 5.57
C GLU A 99 -0.57 -12.42 6.94
N SER A 100 -1.20 -12.91 8.03
CA SER A 100 -0.66 -12.77 9.38
C SER A 100 0.68 -13.49 9.52
N ILE A 101 0.79 -14.71 9.02
CA ILE A 101 2.00 -15.52 9.11
C ILE A 101 3.07 -15.05 8.11
N ASP A 102 2.67 -14.63 6.89
CA ASP A 102 3.56 -14.20 5.80
C ASP A 102 4.19 -12.82 6.08
N VAL A 103 3.39 -11.88 6.59
CA VAL A 103 3.81 -10.48 6.84
C VAL A 103 4.24 -10.22 8.29
N GLY A 104 3.75 -11.01 9.24
CA GLY A 104 3.98 -10.78 10.67
C GLY A 104 3.00 -9.81 11.34
N LYS A 105 1.91 -9.42 10.67
CA LYS A 105 0.93 -8.50 11.27
C LYS A 105 -0.11 -9.22 12.14
N PRO A 106 -0.63 -8.58 13.21
CA PRO A 106 -1.68 -9.16 14.04
C PRO A 106 -2.88 -9.65 13.21
N LEU A 107 -3.44 -10.81 13.59
CA LEU A 107 -4.50 -11.49 12.83
C LEU A 107 -5.71 -10.59 12.55
N LYS A 108 -6.11 -9.76 13.51
CA LYS A 108 -7.18 -8.78 13.35
C LYS A 108 -6.89 -7.77 12.24
N GLN A 109 -5.64 -7.30 12.12
CA GLN A 109 -5.25 -6.39 11.05
C GLN A 109 -5.26 -7.11 9.70
N ALA A 110 -4.73 -8.32 9.62
CA ALA A 110 -4.75 -9.16 8.42
C ALA A 110 -6.19 -9.44 7.95
N LYS A 111 -7.12 -9.69 8.88
CA LYS A 111 -8.56 -9.86 8.58
C LYS A 111 -9.18 -8.59 7.99
N ASN A 112 -8.85 -7.43 8.53
CA ASN A 112 -9.29 -6.15 7.97
C ASN A 112 -8.72 -5.92 6.56
N ASP A 113 -7.49 -6.35 6.28
CA ASP A 113 -6.88 -6.25 4.96
C ASP A 113 -7.59 -7.15 3.94
N ALA A 114 -7.99 -8.37 4.32
CA ALA A 114 -8.77 -9.25 3.46
C ALA A 114 -10.18 -8.67 3.16
N LEU A 115 -10.83 -8.08 4.17
CA LEU A 115 -12.10 -7.37 3.98
C LEU A 115 -11.95 -6.15 3.07
N ALA A 116 -10.85 -5.40 3.23
CA ALA A 116 -10.54 -4.26 2.36
C ALA A 116 -10.29 -4.70 0.91
N LEU A 117 -9.56 -5.80 0.68
CA LEU A 117 -9.37 -6.40 -0.65
C LEU A 117 -10.71 -6.70 -1.33
N ALA A 118 -11.62 -7.37 -0.62
CA ALA A 118 -12.96 -7.64 -1.13
C ALA A 118 -13.70 -6.35 -1.49
N ARG A 119 -13.62 -5.33 -0.61
CA ARG A 119 -14.27 -4.03 -0.83
C ARG A 119 -13.68 -3.28 -2.04
N TYR A 120 -12.37 -3.38 -2.30
CA TYR A 120 -11.77 -2.80 -3.49
C TYR A 120 -12.34 -3.42 -4.78
N PHE A 121 -12.40 -4.74 -4.87
CA PHE A 121 -12.96 -5.41 -6.04
C PHE A 121 -14.45 -5.12 -6.21
N GLU A 122 -15.22 -5.04 -5.12
CA GLU A 122 -16.62 -4.64 -5.14
C GLU A 122 -16.79 -3.21 -5.67
N PHE A 123 -16.01 -2.25 -5.15
CA PHE A 123 -16.09 -0.85 -5.57
C PHE A 123 -15.77 -0.68 -7.05
N TYR A 124 -14.64 -1.24 -7.50
CA TYR A 124 -14.22 -1.13 -8.89
C TYR A 124 -15.11 -1.95 -9.83
N GLY A 125 -15.65 -3.06 -9.36
CA GLY A 125 -16.68 -3.80 -10.09
C GLY A 125 -17.91 -2.96 -10.36
N GLY A 126 -18.40 -2.22 -9.35
CA GLY A 126 -19.51 -1.29 -9.49
C GLY A 126 -19.20 -0.02 -10.27
N ALA A 127 -17.92 0.35 -10.37
CA ALA A 127 -17.47 1.58 -11.03
C ALA A 127 -17.07 1.36 -12.51
N SER A 128 -16.89 0.13 -12.97
CA SER A 128 -16.34 -0.21 -14.29
C SER A 128 -17.07 0.46 -15.46
N ASP A 129 -18.39 0.56 -15.41
CA ASP A 129 -19.25 1.16 -16.44
C ASP A 129 -19.71 2.60 -16.12
N LYS A 130 -19.02 3.26 -15.17
CA LYS A 130 -19.34 4.64 -14.74
C LYS A 130 -18.32 5.67 -15.19
N ILE A 131 -17.27 5.27 -15.91
CA ILE A 131 -16.27 6.17 -16.48
C ILE A 131 -16.74 6.59 -17.87
N MET A 132 -17.09 7.86 -17.99
CA MET A 132 -17.66 8.43 -19.19
C MET A 132 -16.66 9.39 -19.87
N GLY A 133 -16.85 9.62 -21.17
CA GLY A 133 -16.27 10.74 -21.91
C GLY A 133 -17.17 11.96 -21.88
N GLU A 134 -16.72 13.00 -22.54
CA GLU A 134 -17.41 14.30 -22.64
C GLU A 134 -17.71 14.64 -24.09
N THR A 135 -18.78 15.38 -24.33
CA THR A 135 -19.02 16.08 -25.60
C THR A 135 -18.49 17.51 -25.50
N ILE A 136 -17.67 17.92 -26.45
CA ILE A 136 -16.96 19.21 -26.45
C ILE A 136 -17.58 20.14 -27.44
N PRO A 137 -18.08 21.34 -27.03
CA PRO A 137 -18.49 22.39 -27.97
C PRO A 137 -17.27 22.87 -28.76
N TYR A 138 -17.33 22.81 -30.12
CA TYR A 138 -16.23 23.19 -30.99
C TYR A 138 -16.72 24.10 -32.10
N LEU A 139 -16.37 23.85 -33.32
CA LEU A 139 -16.81 24.62 -34.45
C LEU A 139 -18.18 24.13 -34.98
N LYS A 140 -18.87 25.00 -35.76
CA LYS A 140 -20.04 24.59 -36.53
C LYS A 140 -19.68 23.40 -37.43
N ASP A 141 -20.61 22.50 -37.63
CA ASP A 141 -20.47 21.30 -38.46
C ASP A 141 -19.50 20.23 -37.91
N TYR A 142 -19.09 20.36 -36.63
CA TYR A 142 -18.32 19.33 -35.96
C TYR A 142 -19.09 18.66 -34.79
N THR A 143 -18.90 17.37 -34.65
CA THR A 143 -19.20 16.64 -33.42
C THR A 143 -17.87 16.22 -32.79
N VAL A 144 -17.62 16.65 -31.54
CA VAL A 144 -16.39 16.31 -30.81
C VAL A 144 -16.75 15.66 -29.50
N TYR A 145 -16.10 14.53 -29.22
CA TYR A 145 -16.24 13.81 -27.95
C TYR A 145 -14.93 13.17 -27.50
N THR A 146 -14.86 12.85 -26.24
CA THR A 146 -13.71 12.10 -25.66
C THR A 146 -14.10 10.69 -25.29
N LEU A 147 -13.11 9.78 -25.33
CA LEU A 147 -13.20 8.40 -24.87
C LEU A 147 -12.12 8.14 -23.82
N ARG A 148 -12.44 7.31 -22.83
CA ARG A 148 -11.46 6.73 -21.93
C ARG A 148 -11.14 5.30 -22.37
N GLU A 149 -9.90 5.06 -22.70
CA GLU A 149 -9.41 3.76 -23.17
C GLU A 149 -8.41 3.17 -22.18
N PRO A 150 -8.29 1.84 -22.03
CA PRO A 150 -7.25 1.24 -21.24
C PRO A 150 -5.85 1.62 -21.76
N HIS A 151 -4.85 1.64 -20.89
CA HIS A 151 -3.45 1.74 -21.32
C HIS A 151 -3.03 0.55 -22.18
N GLY A 152 -3.49 -0.64 -21.83
CA GLY A 152 -3.10 -1.91 -22.43
C GLY A 152 -2.56 -2.89 -21.38
N VAL A 153 -1.31 -3.33 -21.51
CA VAL A 153 -0.64 -4.17 -20.52
C VAL A 153 -0.08 -3.30 -19.39
N THR A 154 -0.49 -3.58 -18.16
CA THR A 154 -0.03 -2.84 -16.99
C THR A 154 0.84 -3.71 -16.08
N GLY A 155 2.00 -3.20 -15.71
CA GLY A 155 2.89 -3.82 -14.74
C GLY A 155 2.62 -3.29 -13.33
N HIS A 156 2.47 -4.19 -12.37
CA HIS A 156 2.21 -3.85 -10.97
C HIS A 156 3.31 -4.44 -10.09
N ILE A 157 4.08 -3.59 -9.41
CA ILE A 157 5.13 -4.00 -8.48
C ILE A 157 4.72 -3.55 -7.08
N ILE A 158 4.42 -4.52 -6.22
CA ILE A 158 3.86 -4.27 -4.90
C ILE A 158 4.83 -4.67 -3.79
N PRO A 159 4.83 -3.94 -2.65
CA PRO A 159 5.65 -4.24 -1.49
C PRO A 159 5.03 -5.33 -0.61
N TRP A 160 5.75 -5.69 0.44
CA TRP A 160 5.42 -6.75 1.39
C TRP A 160 4.49 -6.31 2.53
N ASN A 161 4.33 -5.02 2.81
CA ASN A 161 3.68 -4.57 4.04
C ASN A 161 2.15 -4.64 4.04
N TYR A 162 1.51 -4.45 2.88
CA TYR A 162 0.05 -4.54 2.71
C TYR A 162 -0.32 -5.19 1.36
N PRO A 163 0.14 -6.42 1.07
CA PRO A 163 -0.05 -7.02 -0.25
C PRO A 163 -1.51 -7.04 -0.68
N MET A 164 -2.43 -7.53 0.16
CA MET A 164 -3.86 -7.60 -0.19
C MET A 164 -4.47 -6.23 -0.50
N GLN A 165 -4.20 -5.21 0.32
CA GLN A 165 -4.77 -3.88 0.08
C GLN A 165 -4.24 -3.25 -1.21
N ILE A 166 -2.92 -3.40 -1.48
CA ILE A 166 -2.30 -2.81 -2.66
C ILE A 166 -2.76 -3.54 -3.93
N ILE A 167 -2.90 -4.86 -3.90
CA ILE A 167 -3.53 -5.62 -4.99
C ILE A 167 -4.93 -5.08 -5.30
N GLY A 168 -5.78 -4.95 -4.27
CA GLY A 168 -7.15 -4.49 -4.46
C GLY A 168 -7.24 -3.12 -5.12
N ARG A 169 -6.41 -2.17 -4.69
CA ARG A 169 -6.46 -0.78 -5.18
C ARG A 169 -5.81 -0.61 -6.56
N THR A 170 -4.80 -1.41 -6.92
CA THR A 170 -4.12 -1.30 -8.21
C THR A 170 -4.73 -2.22 -9.28
N LEU A 171 -4.81 -3.53 -9.04
CA LEU A 171 -5.41 -4.47 -9.97
C LEU A 171 -6.90 -4.20 -10.16
N GLY A 172 -7.63 -3.90 -9.09
CA GLY A 172 -9.07 -3.63 -9.17
C GLY A 172 -9.39 -2.48 -10.13
N ALA A 173 -8.70 -1.35 -10.00
CA ALA A 173 -8.86 -0.19 -10.86
C ALA A 173 -8.40 -0.48 -12.31
N SER A 174 -7.25 -1.16 -12.47
CA SER A 174 -6.68 -1.49 -13.76
C SER A 174 -7.59 -2.42 -14.58
N LEU A 175 -8.07 -3.50 -13.97
CA LEU A 175 -8.98 -4.46 -14.58
C LEU A 175 -10.35 -3.83 -14.90
N ALA A 176 -10.88 -2.98 -14.02
CA ALA A 176 -12.13 -2.26 -14.27
C ALA A 176 -12.06 -1.43 -15.56
N MET A 177 -10.91 -0.79 -15.82
CA MET A 177 -10.68 -0.02 -17.05
C MET A 177 -10.37 -0.89 -18.28
N GLY A 178 -10.20 -2.21 -18.11
CA GLY A 178 -9.98 -3.14 -19.23
C GLY A 178 -8.51 -3.40 -19.56
N ASN A 179 -7.58 -2.98 -18.70
CA ASN A 179 -6.18 -3.36 -18.85
C ASN A 179 -5.96 -4.85 -18.52
N ALA A 180 -4.95 -5.46 -19.11
CA ALA A 180 -4.44 -6.78 -18.70
C ALA A 180 -3.21 -6.59 -17.80
N CYS A 181 -3.14 -7.35 -16.69
CA CYS A 181 -2.22 -7.08 -15.59
C CYS A 181 -1.11 -8.12 -15.47
N VAL A 182 0.12 -7.64 -15.23
CA VAL A 182 1.25 -8.45 -14.79
C VAL A 182 1.65 -7.98 -13.40
N LEU A 183 1.44 -8.82 -12.39
CA LEU A 183 1.73 -8.53 -10.98
C LEU A 183 3.05 -9.17 -10.56
N LYS A 184 3.99 -8.36 -10.10
CA LYS A 184 5.21 -8.81 -9.40
C LYS A 184 5.08 -8.45 -7.91
N PRO A 185 4.69 -9.39 -7.04
CA PRO A 185 4.67 -9.17 -5.58
C PRO A 185 6.08 -9.14 -5.00
N SER A 186 6.22 -8.59 -3.79
CA SER A 186 7.49 -8.68 -3.06
C SER A 186 7.86 -10.13 -2.77
N GLU A 187 9.14 -10.43 -2.85
CA GLU A 187 9.69 -11.74 -2.49
C GLU A 187 9.63 -12.05 -0.99
N GLU A 188 9.46 -11.02 -0.14
CA GLU A 188 9.39 -11.19 1.32
C GLU A 188 7.99 -11.57 1.82
N ALA A 189 6.93 -11.23 1.06
CA ALA A 189 5.53 -11.61 1.37
C ALA A 189 4.69 -11.60 0.11
N CYS A 190 4.46 -12.76 -0.47
CA CYS A 190 3.72 -12.89 -1.71
C CYS A 190 2.61 -13.96 -1.70
N LEU A 191 2.41 -14.66 -0.59
CA LEU A 191 1.48 -15.78 -0.55
C LEU A 191 0.04 -15.34 -0.85
N THR A 192 -0.41 -14.23 -0.28
CA THR A 192 -1.75 -13.70 -0.58
C THR A 192 -1.89 -13.18 -2.00
N ALA A 193 -0.79 -12.72 -2.63
CA ALA A 193 -0.79 -12.36 -4.05
C ALA A 193 -1.02 -13.58 -4.95
N LEU A 194 -0.38 -14.71 -4.64
CA LEU A 194 -0.60 -15.98 -5.36
C LEU A 194 -2.03 -16.48 -5.20
N ALA A 195 -2.65 -16.30 -4.02
CA ALA A 195 -4.05 -16.63 -3.80
C ALA A 195 -4.98 -15.94 -4.82
N ILE A 196 -4.66 -14.71 -5.24
CA ILE A 196 -5.48 -13.99 -6.23
C ILE A 196 -5.48 -14.68 -7.59
N GLY A 197 -4.38 -15.30 -8.02
CA GLY A 197 -4.35 -16.08 -9.25
C GLY A 197 -5.35 -17.25 -9.23
N GLN A 198 -5.43 -17.97 -8.11
CA GLN A 198 -6.41 -19.04 -7.92
C GLN A 198 -7.84 -18.50 -7.89
N LEU A 199 -8.08 -17.43 -7.14
CA LEU A 199 -9.40 -16.81 -7.04
C LEU A 199 -9.87 -16.20 -8.37
N ALA A 200 -8.95 -15.66 -9.19
CA ALA A 200 -9.26 -15.18 -10.52
C ALA A 200 -9.77 -16.29 -11.44
N ASN A 201 -9.14 -17.46 -11.40
CA ASN A 201 -9.61 -18.64 -12.13
C ASN A 201 -11.01 -19.07 -11.65
N GLU A 202 -11.23 -19.15 -10.34
CA GLU A 202 -12.53 -19.48 -9.74
C GLU A 202 -13.61 -18.46 -10.10
N ALA A 203 -13.24 -17.18 -10.22
CA ALA A 203 -14.13 -16.12 -10.68
C ALA A 203 -14.45 -16.18 -12.17
N GLY A 204 -13.63 -16.86 -12.97
CA GLY A 204 -13.79 -17.01 -14.42
C GLY A 204 -13.17 -15.87 -15.22
N PHE A 205 -12.12 -15.23 -14.71
CA PHE A 205 -11.36 -14.26 -15.49
C PHE A 205 -10.77 -14.92 -16.72
N PRO A 206 -10.85 -14.31 -17.92
CA PRO A 206 -10.22 -14.82 -19.12
C PRO A 206 -8.71 -15.01 -18.97
N GLU A 207 -8.18 -16.04 -19.64
CA GLU A 207 -6.76 -16.34 -19.67
C GLU A 207 -5.95 -15.10 -20.09
N GLY A 208 -4.84 -14.83 -19.37
CA GLY A 208 -3.94 -13.72 -19.65
C GLY A 208 -4.38 -12.35 -19.08
N SER A 209 -5.63 -12.18 -18.64
CA SER A 209 -6.07 -10.91 -18.03
C SER A 209 -5.34 -10.59 -16.72
N ILE A 210 -4.93 -11.62 -15.97
CA ILE A 210 -4.14 -11.53 -14.73
C ILE A 210 -2.99 -12.52 -14.82
N ASN A 211 -1.77 -12.03 -14.60
CA ASN A 211 -0.56 -12.84 -14.55
C ASN A 211 0.23 -12.48 -13.29
N ILE A 212 0.75 -13.46 -12.55
CA ILE A 212 1.46 -13.25 -11.28
C ILE A 212 2.80 -13.95 -11.32
N VAL A 213 3.86 -13.17 -11.24
CA VAL A 213 5.26 -13.59 -11.39
C VAL A 213 6.09 -13.18 -10.18
N PRO A 214 6.14 -14.00 -9.10
CA PRO A 214 7.01 -13.75 -7.96
C PRO A 214 8.48 -13.87 -8.36
N GLY A 215 9.35 -13.17 -7.68
CA GLY A 215 10.79 -13.16 -7.93
C GLY A 215 11.46 -11.91 -7.36
N LEU A 216 12.78 -11.88 -7.41
CA LEU A 216 13.57 -10.76 -6.89
C LEU A 216 13.26 -9.45 -7.60
N GLY A 217 13.15 -8.36 -6.83
CA GLY A 217 12.90 -7.02 -7.37
C GLY A 217 13.95 -6.58 -8.40
N GLU A 218 15.22 -6.88 -8.14
CA GLU A 218 16.35 -6.56 -9.03
C GLU A 218 16.38 -7.37 -10.35
N LYS A 219 15.69 -8.52 -10.39
CA LYS A 219 15.56 -9.38 -11.58
C LYS A 219 14.19 -9.21 -12.23
N ALA A 220 13.19 -9.94 -11.75
CA ALA A 220 11.85 -9.92 -12.32
C ALA A 220 11.24 -8.51 -12.36
N GLY A 221 11.39 -7.71 -11.28
CA GLY A 221 10.93 -6.32 -11.25
C GLY A 221 11.66 -5.45 -12.27
N SER A 222 12.96 -5.59 -12.40
CA SER A 222 13.77 -4.84 -13.38
C SER A 222 13.40 -5.20 -14.83
N CYS A 223 13.16 -6.48 -15.12
CA CYS A 223 12.71 -6.92 -16.45
C CYS A 223 11.34 -6.35 -16.78
N LEU A 224 10.39 -6.38 -15.81
CA LEU A 224 9.04 -5.86 -16.03
C LEU A 224 9.04 -4.35 -16.35
N ILE A 225 9.83 -3.55 -15.63
CA ILE A 225 9.91 -2.09 -15.84
C ILE A 225 10.51 -1.75 -17.22
N LYS A 226 11.43 -2.56 -17.72
CA LYS A 226 12.14 -2.33 -18.98
C LYS A 226 11.43 -2.91 -20.19
N HIS A 227 10.40 -3.73 -19.97
CA HIS A 227 9.75 -4.45 -21.06
C HIS A 227 9.07 -3.48 -22.03
N PRO A 228 9.34 -3.57 -23.36
CA PRO A 228 8.86 -2.60 -24.35
C PRO A 228 7.33 -2.59 -24.51
N ASP A 229 6.66 -3.71 -24.24
CA ASP A 229 5.22 -3.87 -24.41
C ASP A 229 4.41 -3.58 -23.14
N ILE A 230 5.04 -3.05 -22.10
CA ILE A 230 4.34 -2.49 -20.94
C ILE A 230 3.88 -1.07 -21.26
N ASN A 231 2.62 -0.79 -20.98
CA ASN A 231 1.99 0.50 -21.30
C ASN A 231 1.77 1.39 -20.08
N HIS A 232 1.86 0.85 -18.87
CA HIS A 232 1.79 1.60 -17.61
C HIS A 232 2.44 0.79 -16.49
N ILE A 233 3.14 1.47 -15.56
CA ILE A 233 3.68 0.86 -14.35
C ILE A 233 3.02 1.49 -13.12
N SER A 234 2.47 0.64 -12.24
CA SER A 234 2.13 1.00 -10.86
C SER A 234 3.17 0.42 -9.92
N PHE A 235 3.84 1.28 -9.18
CA PHE A 235 4.88 0.91 -8.23
C PHE A 235 4.58 1.48 -6.85
N THR A 236 4.58 0.62 -5.84
CA THR A 236 4.55 1.01 -4.43
C THR A 236 5.81 0.49 -3.75
N GLY A 237 6.55 1.36 -3.06
CA GLY A 237 7.78 0.96 -2.37
C GLY A 237 8.63 2.13 -1.87
N SER A 238 9.95 1.92 -1.74
CA SER A 238 10.86 2.94 -1.26
C SER A 238 11.13 4.05 -2.27
N VAL A 239 11.46 5.24 -1.78
CA VAL A 239 11.82 6.41 -2.62
C VAL A 239 12.99 6.10 -3.55
N GLU A 240 14.00 5.36 -3.06
CA GLU A 240 15.17 5.00 -3.86
C GLU A 240 14.78 4.13 -5.06
N ILE A 241 13.97 3.10 -4.83
CA ILE A 241 13.53 2.21 -5.91
C ILE A 241 12.54 2.93 -6.83
N GLY A 242 11.63 3.76 -6.29
CA GLY A 242 10.71 4.57 -7.11
C GLY A 242 11.43 5.47 -8.10
N LYS A 243 12.56 6.08 -7.71
CA LYS A 243 13.41 6.85 -8.63
C LYS A 243 13.99 5.98 -9.74
N LYS A 244 14.44 4.76 -9.43
CA LYS A 244 14.94 3.79 -10.44
C LYS A 244 13.82 3.39 -11.40
N VAL A 245 12.62 3.08 -10.88
CA VAL A 245 11.43 2.76 -11.69
C VAL A 245 11.11 3.89 -12.65
N GLN A 246 11.03 5.13 -12.16
CA GLN A 246 10.75 6.31 -12.98
C GLN A 246 11.81 6.51 -14.07
N THR A 247 13.08 6.32 -13.74
CA THR A 247 14.19 6.49 -14.67
C THR A 247 14.16 5.45 -15.79
N GLU A 248 13.90 4.19 -15.46
CA GLU A 248 13.82 3.12 -16.45
C GLU A 248 12.58 3.25 -17.34
N ALA A 249 11.40 3.51 -16.74
CA ALA A 249 10.16 3.72 -17.48
C ALA A 249 10.23 4.90 -18.47
N ALA A 250 10.96 5.96 -18.10
CA ALA A 250 11.16 7.13 -18.96
C ALA A 250 11.89 6.79 -20.27
N LYS A 251 12.73 5.76 -20.31
CA LYS A 251 13.45 5.34 -21.53
C LYS A 251 12.49 4.85 -22.61
N ASN A 252 11.38 4.26 -22.22
CA ASN A 252 10.35 3.74 -23.11
C ASN A 252 9.06 4.62 -23.11
N LEU A 253 9.13 5.82 -22.49
CA LEU A 253 8.00 6.76 -22.36
C LEU A 253 6.77 6.14 -21.65
N ILE A 254 7.00 5.17 -20.76
CA ILE A 254 5.93 4.50 -20.02
C ILE A 254 5.45 5.41 -18.89
N PRO A 255 4.14 5.73 -18.80
CA PRO A 255 3.59 6.44 -17.66
C PRO A 255 3.66 5.60 -16.40
N VAL A 256 3.90 6.25 -15.24
CA VAL A 256 4.02 5.58 -13.96
C VAL A 256 3.15 6.21 -12.89
N THR A 257 2.58 5.38 -12.03
CA THR A 257 2.03 5.77 -10.74
C THR A 257 3.01 5.33 -9.66
N LEU A 258 3.48 6.27 -8.85
CA LEU A 258 4.42 6.02 -7.77
C LEU A 258 3.77 6.31 -6.41
N GLU A 259 3.66 5.27 -5.58
CA GLU A 259 3.25 5.38 -4.19
C GLU A 259 4.46 5.02 -3.31
N LEU A 260 5.03 6.05 -2.69
CA LEU A 260 6.32 5.94 -2.00
C LEU A 260 6.16 6.22 -0.50
N GLY A 261 7.29 6.34 0.19
CA GLY A 261 7.32 6.54 1.63
C GLY A 261 6.66 7.83 2.12
N GLY A 262 6.55 7.94 3.43
CA GLY A 262 5.95 9.09 4.09
C GLY A 262 6.62 9.45 5.42
N LYS A 263 6.34 10.65 5.89
CA LYS A 263 6.68 11.12 7.24
C LYS A 263 5.52 11.95 7.79
N SER A 264 4.37 11.30 7.87
CA SER A 264 3.07 11.93 8.06
C SER A 264 2.93 12.58 9.44
N PRO A 265 2.53 13.87 9.51
CA PRO A 265 2.26 14.54 10.78
C PRO A 265 0.81 14.37 11.23
N GLN A 266 0.57 14.25 12.53
CA GLN A 266 -0.68 14.64 13.18
C GLN A 266 -0.47 15.92 13.97
N ILE A 267 -1.25 16.96 13.72
CA ILE A 267 -1.11 18.31 14.29
C ILE A 267 -2.22 18.50 15.33
N ILE A 268 -1.85 18.66 16.59
CA ILE A 268 -2.77 18.73 17.72
C ILE A 268 -2.72 20.13 18.32
N PHE A 269 -3.78 20.90 18.10
CA PHE A 269 -3.96 22.23 18.68
C PHE A 269 -4.49 22.14 20.10
N GLU A 270 -4.39 23.25 20.84
CA GLU A 270 -4.75 23.36 22.26
C GLU A 270 -6.22 23.07 22.57
N ASP A 271 -7.11 23.25 21.61
CA ASP A 271 -8.56 23.01 21.71
C ASP A 271 -8.99 21.60 21.23
N ALA A 272 -8.03 20.76 20.88
CA ALA A 272 -8.32 19.41 20.40
C ALA A 272 -8.94 18.53 21.49
N ASN A 273 -9.89 17.68 21.09
CA ASN A 273 -10.40 16.63 21.98
C ASN A 273 -9.40 15.48 22.07
N LEU A 274 -8.52 15.49 23.08
CA LEU A 274 -7.45 14.50 23.23
C LEU A 274 -8.00 13.08 23.43
N GLU A 275 -9.10 12.88 24.13
CA GLU A 275 -9.67 11.55 24.35
C GLU A 275 -10.10 10.88 23.02
N LYS A 276 -10.62 11.68 22.09
CA LYS A 276 -10.94 11.20 20.74
C LYS A 276 -9.70 11.03 19.88
N ALA A 277 -8.67 11.86 20.05
CA ALA A 277 -7.46 11.84 19.24
C ALA A 277 -6.53 10.67 19.58
N LEU A 278 -6.37 10.35 20.87
CA LEU A 278 -5.39 9.38 21.38
C LEU A 278 -5.40 8.01 20.67
N PRO A 279 -6.53 7.36 20.42
CA PRO A 279 -6.54 6.09 19.70
C PRO A 279 -5.95 6.21 18.28
N PHE A 280 -6.24 7.31 17.58
CA PHE A 280 -5.72 7.56 16.24
C PHE A 280 -4.23 7.90 16.26
N LEU A 281 -3.78 8.70 17.27
CA LEU A 281 -2.38 9.07 17.43
C LEU A 281 -1.50 7.83 17.60
N ILE A 282 -1.96 6.88 18.40
CA ILE A 282 -1.21 5.65 18.68
C ILE A 282 -1.32 4.68 17.52
N ASN A 283 -2.53 4.30 17.11
CA ASN A 283 -2.73 3.28 16.08
C ASN A 283 -2.06 3.64 14.76
N ALA A 284 -2.09 4.92 14.36
CA ALA A 284 -1.44 5.37 13.13
C ALA A 284 0.11 5.24 13.16
N GLY A 285 0.72 5.14 14.35
CA GLY A 285 2.16 4.98 14.51
C GLY A 285 2.62 3.54 14.67
N ILE A 286 1.73 2.65 15.17
CA ILE A 286 2.10 1.27 15.50
C ILE A 286 1.50 0.22 14.58
N GLN A 287 0.51 0.58 13.76
CA GLN A 287 -0.14 -0.33 12.82
C GLN A 287 0.90 -1.08 11.98
N ASN A 288 0.75 -2.40 11.87
CA ASN A 288 1.72 -3.28 11.23
C ASN A 288 3.17 -3.06 11.74
N ALA A 289 3.35 -2.90 13.05
CA ALA A 289 4.63 -2.54 13.68
C ALA A 289 5.27 -1.26 13.08
N GLY A 290 4.46 -0.27 12.68
CA GLY A 290 4.90 0.97 12.07
C GLY A 290 5.33 0.85 10.60
N GLN A 291 5.18 -0.31 10.00
CA GLN A 291 5.57 -0.60 8.62
C GLN A 291 4.48 -0.18 7.61
N THR A 292 4.13 1.08 7.63
CA THR A 292 3.15 1.66 6.70
C THR A 292 3.63 3.01 6.17
N CYS A 293 3.48 3.22 4.86
CA CYS A 293 3.88 4.47 4.20
C CYS A 293 3.15 5.71 4.80
N SER A 294 1.93 5.51 5.27
CA SER A 294 1.12 6.53 5.93
C SER A 294 1.28 6.53 7.46
N ALA A 295 2.33 5.89 8.03
CA ALA A 295 2.54 5.93 9.47
C ALA A 295 2.62 7.38 9.99
N SER A 296 1.79 7.69 10.99
CA SER A 296 1.89 8.98 11.69
C SER A 296 3.06 8.94 12.67
N SER A 297 4.26 9.03 12.14
CA SER A 297 5.49 8.97 12.93
C SER A 297 5.89 10.30 13.56
N ARG A 298 5.22 11.42 13.18
CA ARG A 298 5.40 12.75 13.78
C ARG A 298 4.11 13.24 14.43
N ILE A 299 4.15 13.53 15.70
CA ILE A 299 3.07 14.16 16.45
C ILE A 299 3.49 15.58 16.77
N LEU A 300 2.84 16.56 16.13
CA LEU A 300 3.06 17.95 16.36
C LEU A 300 2.02 18.43 17.36
N VAL A 301 2.42 19.03 18.46
CA VAL A 301 1.50 19.42 19.54
C VAL A 301 1.73 20.84 19.99
N SER A 302 0.64 21.59 20.23
CA SER A 302 0.72 22.92 20.85
C SER A 302 1.41 22.81 22.20
N LYS A 303 2.40 23.70 22.45
CA LYS A 303 3.11 23.77 23.73
C LYS A 303 2.18 23.88 24.94
N LYS A 304 1.01 24.47 24.77
CA LYS A 304 0.03 24.67 25.85
C LYS A 304 -0.50 23.36 26.44
N ILE A 305 -0.56 22.29 25.63
CA ILE A 305 -1.08 20.97 26.02
C ILE A 305 -0.02 19.87 25.95
N TYR A 306 1.25 20.23 25.72
CA TYR A 306 2.35 19.28 25.54
C TYR A 306 2.48 18.31 26.71
N ALA A 307 2.52 18.82 27.95
CA ALA A 307 2.68 17.98 29.15
C ALA A 307 1.50 17.01 29.33
N GLU A 308 0.27 17.46 29.06
CA GLU A 308 -0.93 16.63 29.13
C GLU A 308 -0.89 15.51 28.08
N LEU A 309 -0.52 15.84 26.85
CA LEU A 309 -0.42 14.83 25.78
C LEU A 309 0.63 13.78 26.09
N ILE A 310 1.82 14.18 26.54
CA ILE A 310 2.90 13.26 26.94
C ILE A 310 2.45 12.30 28.03
N ASP A 311 1.83 12.82 29.09
CA ASP A 311 1.34 11.98 30.20
C ASP A 311 0.34 10.93 29.70
N LYS A 312 -0.64 11.34 28.89
CA LYS A 312 -1.66 10.45 28.34
C LYS A 312 -1.05 9.42 27.38
N MET A 313 -0.23 9.84 26.42
CA MET A 313 0.38 8.94 25.43
C MET A 313 1.34 7.95 26.09
N SER A 314 2.18 8.41 27.01
CA SER A 314 3.14 7.53 27.68
C SER A 314 2.44 6.42 28.48
N LYS A 315 1.32 6.72 29.15
CA LYS A 315 0.51 5.72 29.86
C LYS A 315 -0.05 4.63 28.92
N LEU A 316 -0.45 5.03 27.72
CA LEU A 316 -0.96 4.10 26.71
C LEU A 316 0.16 3.30 26.06
N TYR A 317 1.28 3.94 25.72
CA TYR A 317 2.45 3.26 25.14
C TYR A 317 2.98 2.13 26.00
N ARG A 318 3.10 2.34 27.33
CA ARG A 318 3.55 1.32 28.31
C ARG A 318 2.62 0.09 28.37
N LYS A 319 1.40 0.17 27.87
CA LYS A 319 0.45 -0.95 27.82
C LYS A 319 0.60 -1.77 26.54
N LEU A 320 1.18 -1.19 25.48
CA LEU A 320 1.34 -1.85 24.19
C LEU A 320 2.18 -3.11 24.33
N THR A 321 1.71 -4.19 23.75
CA THR A 321 2.32 -5.50 23.81
C THR A 321 2.71 -5.98 22.42
N VAL A 322 3.99 -6.33 22.26
CA VAL A 322 4.53 -6.97 21.05
C VAL A 322 4.48 -8.49 21.26
N ALA A 323 3.88 -9.21 20.31
CA ALA A 323 3.68 -10.66 20.39
C ALA A 323 3.87 -11.32 19.01
N GLN A 324 3.73 -12.65 18.96
CA GLN A 324 3.62 -13.34 17.68
C GLN A 324 2.38 -12.84 16.94
N ALA A 325 2.45 -12.80 15.62
CA ALA A 325 1.39 -12.25 14.79
C ALA A 325 0.02 -12.90 15.04
N ILE A 326 0.02 -14.22 15.18
CA ILE A 326 -1.18 -15.03 15.38
C ILE A 326 -1.82 -14.87 16.77
N ASP A 327 -1.06 -14.38 17.77
CA ASP A 327 -1.57 -14.13 19.13
C ASP A 327 -2.45 -12.88 19.21
N ASP A 328 -2.52 -12.11 18.12
CA ASP A 328 -3.42 -10.97 17.92
C ASP A 328 -3.36 -9.90 19.02
N LYS A 329 -2.13 -9.54 19.47
CA LYS A 329 -1.89 -8.42 20.38
C LYS A 329 -1.76 -7.10 19.61
N ASP A 330 -1.20 -6.07 20.26
CA ASP A 330 -1.13 -4.72 19.68
C ASP A 330 -0.19 -4.65 18.46
N LEU A 331 0.98 -5.31 18.55
CA LEU A 331 1.97 -5.36 17.47
C LEU A 331 2.48 -6.80 17.28
N GLY A 332 2.71 -7.16 16.02
CA GLY A 332 3.50 -8.32 15.62
C GLY A 332 4.99 -7.96 15.43
N PRO A 333 5.80 -8.89 14.87
CA PRO A 333 7.17 -8.62 14.45
C PRO A 333 7.23 -7.68 13.25
N VAL A 334 8.42 -7.16 12.93
CA VAL A 334 8.72 -6.58 11.62
C VAL A 334 9.06 -7.70 10.63
N ILE A 335 8.94 -7.43 9.34
CA ILE A 335 8.97 -8.44 8.26
C ILE A 335 10.24 -9.31 8.24
N SER A 336 11.40 -8.74 8.52
CA SER A 336 12.68 -9.43 8.33
C SER A 336 13.76 -8.95 9.29
N SER A 337 14.84 -9.73 9.40
CA SER A 337 16.06 -9.34 10.13
C SER A 337 16.66 -8.04 9.57
N ARG A 338 16.63 -7.85 8.26
CA ARG A 338 17.09 -6.62 7.58
C ARG A 338 16.28 -5.40 8.02
N GLN A 339 14.96 -5.51 8.07
CA GLN A 339 14.11 -4.39 8.53
C GLN A 339 14.34 -4.08 10.01
N ARG A 340 14.49 -5.11 10.84
CA ARG A 340 14.85 -4.94 12.27
C ARG A 340 16.19 -4.22 12.43
N GLU A 341 17.19 -4.53 11.62
CA GLU A 341 18.50 -3.86 11.62
C GLU A 341 18.37 -2.38 11.20
N ILE A 342 17.61 -2.07 10.15
CA ILE A 342 17.34 -0.69 9.71
C ILE A 342 16.76 0.13 10.84
N ILE A 343 15.71 -0.37 11.50
CA ILE A 343 15.07 0.32 12.63
C ILE A 343 16.06 0.49 13.79
N THR A 344 16.82 -0.55 14.10
CA THR A 344 17.83 -0.51 15.16
C THR A 344 18.91 0.55 14.89
N ASN A 345 19.32 0.71 13.64
CA ASN A 345 20.29 1.73 13.24
C ASN A 345 19.71 3.15 13.39
N TYR A 346 18.42 3.36 13.07
CA TYR A 346 17.76 4.63 13.40
C TYR A 346 17.68 4.87 14.91
N LEU A 347 17.36 3.87 15.72
CA LEU A 347 17.31 4.00 17.17
C LEU A 347 18.68 4.33 17.79
N LYS A 348 19.80 3.95 17.17
CA LYS A 348 21.15 4.39 17.59
C LYS A 348 21.35 5.91 17.45
N LEU A 349 20.58 6.56 16.59
CA LEU A 349 20.62 8.02 16.41
C LEU A 349 19.83 8.79 17.47
N SER A 350 19.07 8.11 18.32
CA SER A 350 18.24 8.73 19.36
C SER A 350 18.95 8.90 20.72
N LYS A 351 20.28 8.76 20.76
CA LYS A 351 21.03 8.83 22.03
C LYS A 351 20.93 10.16 22.77
N ASP A 352 20.66 11.22 22.03
CA ASP A 352 20.44 12.59 22.53
C ASP A 352 18.96 12.93 22.78
N LEU A 353 18.05 11.98 22.56
CA LEU A 353 16.60 12.14 22.71
C LEU A 353 16.11 11.43 23.98
N GLU A 354 15.11 12.00 24.61
CA GLU A 354 14.38 11.37 25.71
C GLU A 354 13.36 10.35 25.15
N CYS A 355 13.56 9.06 25.45
CA CYS A 355 12.55 8.03 25.26
C CYS A 355 11.54 8.11 26.42
N ILE A 356 10.40 8.77 26.20
CA ILE A 356 9.39 9.01 27.25
C ILE A 356 8.52 7.79 27.55
N ALA A 357 8.40 6.87 26.60
CA ALA A 357 7.69 5.62 26.79
C ALA A 357 8.12 4.57 25.75
N GLU A 358 8.05 3.32 26.18
CA GLU A 358 8.16 2.15 25.30
C GLU A 358 7.13 1.09 25.71
N GLY A 359 6.76 0.21 24.76
CA GLY A 359 5.92 -0.95 25.00
C GLY A 359 6.67 -2.08 25.70
N LYS A 360 6.06 -3.25 25.72
CA LYS A 360 6.64 -4.45 26.34
C LYS A 360 6.51 -5.64 25.40
N TYR A 361 7.40 -6.60 25.60
CA TYR A 361 7.29 -7.91 24.95
C TYR A 361 6.31 -8.80 25.72
N GLU A 362 5.56 -9.63 24.98
CA GLU A 362 4.87 -10.78 25.55
C GLU A 362 5.91 -11.79 26.07
N LYS A 363 5.51 -12.62 27.05
CA LYS A 363 6.38 -13.65 27.60
C LYS A 363 6.64 -14.75 26.58
N ASN A 364 7.84 -15.32 26.62
CA ASN A 364 8.24 -16.49 25.82
C ASN A 364 8.17 -16.30 24.29
N LEU A 365 8.48 -15.08 23.80
CA LEU A 365 8.62 -14.86 22.38
C LEU A 365 9.76 -15.71 21.78
N PRO A 366 9.61 -16.26 20.57
CA PRO A 366 10.69 -16.95 19.87
C PRO A 366 11.91 -16.03 19.66
N GLU A 367 13.09 -16.49 20.04
CA GLU A 367 14.34 -15.71 19.97
C GLU A 367 14.70 -15.28 18.54
N LYS A 368 14.38 -16.12 17.56
CA LYS A 368 14.64 -15.85 16.13
C LYS A 368 13.62 -14.90 15.49
N GLY A 369 12.55 -14.53 16.18
CA GLY A 369 11.57 -13.58 15.69
C GLY A 369 12.13 -12.16 15.55
N TYR A 370 11.54 -11.38 14.67
CA TYR A 370 12.04 -10.04 14.31
C TYR A 370 11.30 -8.93 15.06
N TYR A 371 11.24 -9.02 16.40
CA TYR A 371 10.49 -8.12 17.27
C TYR A 371 11.21 -6.80 17.53
N VAL A 372 10.44 -5.70 17.54
CA VAL A 372 10.90 -4.34 17.90
C VAL A 372 9.88 -3.71 18.84
N LEU A 373 10.33 -3.16 19.97
CA LEU A 373 9.45 -2.42 20.89
C LEU A 373 9.00 -1.09 20.27
N PRO A 374 7.73 -0.73 20.41
CA PRO A 374 7.26 0.61 20.05
C PRO A 374 7.88 1.63 21.02
N LYS A 375 8.43 2.70 20.46
CA LYS A 375 9.11 3.77 21.21
C LYS A 375 8.52 5.13 20.87
N LEU A 376 8.36 5.94 21.93
CA LEU A 376 7.89 7.32 21.86
C LEU A 376 8.97 8.26 22.36
N PHE A 377 9.40 9.21 21.55
CA PHE A 377 10.41 10.22 21.89
C PHE A 377 9.76 11.58 22.05
N GLY A 378 10.12 12.32 23.12
CA GLY A 378 9.60 13.65 23.43
C GLY A 378 10.55 14.77 23.06
N ASP A 379 10.02 15.99 22.95
CA ASP A 379 10.74 17.25 22.69
C ASP A 379 11.76 17.17 21.54
N VAL A 380 11.37 16.49 20.47
CA VAL A 380 12.25 16.23 19.33
C VAL A 380 12.28 17.48 18.44
N LYS A 381 13.47 17.97 18.11
CA LYS A 381 13.62 19.04 17.13
C LYS A 381 13.16 18.56 15.76
N TYR A 382 12.40 19.37 15.03
CA TYR A 382 11.90 19.00 13.70
C TYR A 382 13.03 18.72 12.68
N SER A 383 14.26 19.25 12.91
CA SER A 383 15.44 18.97 12.09
C SER A 383 16.13 17.64 12.40
N HIS A 384 15.78 16.97 13.48
CA HIS A 384 16.38 15.68 13.85
C HIS A 384 16.04 14.60 12.82
N ARG A 385 16.98 13.68 12.55
CA ARG A 385 16.81 12.63 11.52
C ARG A 385 15.58 11.75 11.77
N LEU A 386 15.26 11.41 13.02
CA LEU A 386 14.05 10.67 13.37
C LEU A 386 12.76 11.43 13.01
N ALA A 387 12.80 12.76 12.91
CA ALA A 387 11.68 13.60 12.50
C ALA A 387 11.65 13.85 10.98
N GLN A 388 12.75 13.63 10.26
CA GLN A 388 12.88 13.92 8.83
C GLN A 388 12.82 12.68 7.94
N GLU A 389 13.36 11.55 8.39
CA GLU A 389 13.51 10.34 7.57
C GLU A 389 12.48 9.28 7.95
N GLU A 390 12.04 8.50 6.96
CA GLU A 390 11.13 7.38 7.15
C GLU A 390 11.87 6.20 7.81
N ILE A 391 11.42 5.78 8.99
CA ILE A 391 12.03 4.66 9.75
C ILE A 391 11.43 3.32 9.36
N PHE A 392 10.14 3.32 9.00
CA PHE A 392 9.34 2.15 8.67
C PHE A 392 9.33 1.10 9.80
N GLY A 393 9.11 1.59 11.02
CA GLY A 393 9.08 0.83 12.27
C GLY A 393 8.27 1.56 13.35
N PRO A 394 8.02 0.94 14.51
CA PRO A 394 7.12 1.45 15.54
C PRO A 394 7.77 2.56 16.38
N VAL A 395 8.15 3.66 15.72
CA VAL A 395 8.84 4.79 16.35
C VAL A 395 8.09 6.08 16.04
N GLN A 396 7.63 6.77 17.09
CA GLN A 396 6.99 8.08 16.98
C GLN A 396 7.79 9.14 17.72
N VAL A 397 7.78 10.36 17.18
CA VAL A 397 8.39 11.55 17.79
C VAL A 397 7.35 12.61 18.04
N ILE A 398 7.41 13.26 19.22
CA ILE A 398 6.56 14.39 19.59
C ILE A 398 7.38 15.68 19.43
N ILE A 399 6.82 16.63 18.68
CA ILE A 399 7.44 17.90 18.33
C ILE A 399 6.53 19.02 18.83
N PRO A 400 6.93 19.83 19.82
CA PRO A 400 6.14 20.98 20.24
C PRO A 400 6.18 22.11 19.20
N PHE A 401 5.07 22.82 19.04
CA PHE A 401 4.99 24.04 18.24
C PHE A 401 4.39 25.20 19.03
N GLU A 402 4.71 26.43 18.62
CA GLU A 402 4.26 27.66 19.30
C GLU A 402 2.84 28.06 18.89
N ASP A 403 2.60 28.19 17.60
CA ASP A 403 1.37 28.69 17.00
C ASP A 403 1.01 28.00 15.69
N GLU A 404 -0.04 28.46 15.01
CA GLU A 404 -0.54 27.89 13.76
C GLU A 404 0.49 27.95 12.64
N GLU A 405 1.25 29.06 12.54
CA GLU A 405 2.25 29.25 11.49
C GLU A 405 3.44 28.30 11.68
N ASP A 406 3.92 28.15 12.91
CA ASP A 406 5.00 27.23 13.27
C ASP A 406 4.56 25.78 13.05
N ALA A 407 3.33 25.41 13.41
CA ALA A 407 2.77 24.08 13.14
C ALA A 407 2.79 23.75 11.64
N ILE A 408 2.34 24.66 10.78
CA ILE A 408 2.34 24.50 9.32
C ILE A 408 3.78 24.39 8.79
N LYS A 409 4.70 25.21 9.25
CA LYS A 409 6.11 25.18 8.89
C LYS A 409 6.74 23.83 9.24
N ILE A 410 6.54 23.34 10.46
CA ILE A 410 7.06 22.05 10.91
C ILE A 410 6.42 20.89 10.13
N ALA A 411 5.11 20.93 9.92
CA ALA A 411 4.41 19.89 9.16
C ALA A 411 4.98 19.73 7.74
N ASN A 412 5.24 20.87 7.09
CA ASN A 412 5.77 20.93 5.72
C ASN A 412 7.30 20.82 5.61
N SER A 413 8.03 20.60 6.72
CA SER A 413 9.50 20.64 6.75
C SER A 413 10.21 19.42 6.19
N THR A 414 9.48 18.38 5.79
CA THR A 414 10.06 17.18 5.18
C THR A 414 9.91 17.17 3.66
N LYS A 415 10.67 16.30 3.00
CA LYS A 415 10.54 16.09 1.54
C LYS A 415 9.31 15.26 1.16
N TYR A 416 8.64 14.66 2.14
CA TYR A 416 7.45 13.83 1.98
C TYR A 416 6.17 14.67 2.03
N GLY A 417 5.08 14.11 1.50
CA GLY A 417 3.77 14.72 1.52
C GLY A 417 2.66 13.71 1.20
N LEU A 418 2.58 12.60 1.98
CA LEU A 418 1.57 11.56 1.75
C LEU A 418 0.27 11.88 2.47
N VAL A 419 0.28 11.84 3.80
CA VAL A 419 -0.90 12.05 4.64
C VAL A 419 -0.58 13.04 5.75
N ALA A 420 -1.59 13.79 6.21
CA ALA A 420 -1.55 14.60 7.42
C ALA A 420 -2.89 14.56 8.16
N SER A 421 -2.89 14.85 9.44
CA SER A 421 -4.11 15.07 10.21
C SER A 421 -4.03 16.33 11.04
N ILE A 422 -5.20 16.94 11.27
CA ILE A 422 -5.38 18.18 12.05
C ILE A 422 -6.44 17.93 13.12
N TRP A 423 -6.09 18.23 14.36
CA TRP A 423 -6.96 18.09 15.52
C TRP A 423 -7.21 19.45 16.13
N THR A 424 -8.40 20.00 15.93
CA THR A 424 -8.87 21.29 16.48
C THR A 424 -10.39 21.36 16.37
N LEU A 425 -11.03 22.08 17.27
CA LEU A 425 -12.46 22.38 17.24
C LEU A 425 -12.79 23.66 16.47
N ASP A 426 -11.77 24.52 16.19
CA ASP A 426 -11.93 25.75 15.40
C ASP A 426 -12.08 25.42 13.90
N GLY A 427 -13.29 25.55 13.38
CA GLY A 427 -13.61 25.27 11.97
C GLY A 427 -12.84 26.17 10.97
N ALA A 428 -12.54 27.42 11.33
CA ALA A 428 -11.74 28.32 10.48
C ALA A 428 -10.28 27.85 10.40
N ARG A 429 -9.69 27.44 11.53
CA ARG A 429 -8.36 26.84 11.60
C ARG A 429 -8.29 25.54 10.80
N GLN A 430 -9.31 24.68 10.91
CA GLN A 430 -9.38 23.44 10.12
C GLN A 430 -9.15 23.71 8.63
N MET A 431 -9.85 24.69 8.07
CA MET A 431 -9.78 25.01 6.64
C MET A 431 -8.47 25.70 6.26
N ARG A 432 -7.98 26.64 7.07
CA ARG A 432 -6.70 27.33 6.79
C ARG A 432 -5.53 26.35 6.79
N VAL A 433 -5.43 25.52 7.84
CA VAL A 433 -4.35 24.56 7.99
C VAL A 433 -4.44 23.47 6.92
N ALA A 434 -5.63 22.91 6.64
CA ALA A 434 -5.81 21.90 5.59
C ALA A 434 -5.34 22.42 4.22
N LYS A 435 -5.63 23.68 3.89
CA LYS A 435 -5.18 24.29 2.63
C LYS A 435 -3.65 24.50 2.58
N ALA A 436 -3.03 24.78 3.73
CA ALA A 436 -1.59 25.08 3.82
C ALA A 436 -0.69 23.84 3.87
N ILE A 437 -1.22 22.68 4.26
CA ILE A 437 -0.45 21.43 4.37
C ILE A 437 -0.17 20.84 2.99
N LYS A 438 1.10 20.50 2.74
CA LYS A 438 1.60 19.93 1.49
C LYS A 438 1.53 18.39 1.51
N SER A 439 0.33 17.84 1.65
CA SER A 439 0.08 16.39 1.62
C SER A 439 -0.96 16.03 0.56
N GLY A 440 -0.95 14.79 0.10
CA GLY A 440 -1.95 14.28 -0.83
C GLY A 440 -3.30 14.08 -0.17
N GLN A 441 -3.31 13.68 1.11
CA GLN A 441 -4.52 13.58 1.94
C GLN A 441 -4.36 14.38 3.23
N VAL A 442 -5.43 15.06 3.64
CA VAL A 442 -5.50 15.75 4.94
C VAL A 442 -6.80 15.34 5.64
N PHE A 443 -6.68 14.80 6.83
CA PHE A 443 -7.80 14.41 7.68
C PHE A 443 -8.04 15.46 8.78
N ILE A 444 -9.28 15.69 9.14
CA ILE A 444 -9.66 16.62 10.20
C ILE A 444 -10.39 15.85 11.30
N ASN A 445 -9.85 15.91 12.52
CA ASN A 445 -10.36 15.21 13.70
C ASN A 445 -10.54 13.69 13.51
N ASN A 446 -9.69 13.10 12.66
CA ASN A 446 -9.56 11.67 12.45
C ASN A 446 -8.22 11.36 11.78
N TYR A 447 -7.94 10.07 11.56
CA TYR A 447 -6.83 9.59 10.76
C TYR A 447 -7.23 8.24 10.16
N GLY A 448 -7.28 8.14 8.83
CA GLY A 448 -7.84 6.96 8.17
C GLY A 448 -7.19 6.61 6.85
N ALA A 449 -5.87 6.85 6.71
CA ALA A 449 -5.16 6.66 5.44
C ALA A 449 -5.32 5.27 4.81
N GLY A 450 -5.48 4.22 5.63
CA GLY A 450 -5.74 2.85 5.16
C GLY A 450 -7.20 2.57 4.80
N GLY A 451 -8.16 3.36 5.29
CA GLY A 451 -9.60 3.15 5.08
C GLY A 451 -10.16 3.89 3.87
N GLY A 452 -11.39 3.51 3.47
CA GLY A 452 -12.18 4.19 2.44
C GLY A 452 -11.62 4.00 1.03
N VAL A 453 -12.14 3.05 0.28
CA VAL A 453 -11.79 2.85 -1.14
C VAL A 453 -12.17 4.07 -1.99
N GLU A 454 -13.15 4.82 -1.54
CA GLU A 454 -13.70 6.02 -2.20
C GLU A 454 -12.76 7.22 -2.15
N LEU A 455 -11.81 7.24 -1.21
CA LEU A 455 -10.92 8.37 -0.96
C LEU A 455 -9.66 8.26 -1.82
N PRO A 456 -9.43 9.15 -2.81
CA PRO A 456 -8.20 9.14 -3.60
C PRO A 456 -6.97 9.15 -2.69
N PHE A 457 -6.02 8.27 -2.94
CA PHE A 457 -4.79 8.11 -2.19
C PHE A 457 -3.58 8.41 -3.06
N GLY A 458 -2.59 9.08 -2.51
CA GLY A 458 -1.33 9.36 -3.17
C GLY A 458 -0.67 10.61 -2.64
N GLY A 459 0.64 10.72 -2.86
CA GLY A 459 1.47 11.74 -2.27
C GLY A 459 1.86 12.89 -3.19
N LYS A 460 2.79 13.71 -2.65
CA LYS A 460 3.53 14.77 -3.33
C LYS A 460 5.01 14.65 -2.97
N GLY A 461 5.90 15.18 -3.81
CA GLY A 461 7.33 15.17 -3.55
C GLY A 461 7.89 13.75 -3.46
N TYR A 462 8.60 13.43 -2.38
CA TYR A 462 9.19 12.10 -2.18
C TYR A 462 8.16 11.00 -1.85
N SER A 463 6.90 11.37 -1.66
CA SER A 463 5.82 10.40 -1.49
C SER A 463 5.21 9.94 -2.83
N GLY A 464 5.76 10.41 -3.96
CA GLY A 464 5.38 9.95 -5.29
C GLY A 464 4.38 10.85 -6.00
N HIS A 465 3.75 10.31 -7.02
CA HIS A 465 2.76 10.98 -7.87
C HIS A 465 1.79 9.96 -8.50
N GLY A 466 0.73 10.45 -9.11
CA GLY A 466 -0.44 9.65 -9.48
C GLY A 466 -1.41 9.55 -8.32
N ARG A 467 -2.45 8.76 -8.49
CA ARG A 467 -3.44 8.46 -7.44
C ARG A 467 -3.90 7.02 -7.56
N GLU A 468 -4.03 6.40 -6.42
CA GLU A 468 -4.72 5.13 -6.24
C GLU A 468 -6.01 5.39 -5.45
N LYS A 469 -6.92 4.44 -5.39
CA LYS A 469 -8.25 4.54 -4.81
C LYS A 469 -9.17 5.58 -5.47
N GLY A 470 -10.45 5.49 -5.12
CA GLY A 470 -11.49 6.33 -5.67
C GLY A 470 -11.60 6.22 -7.20
N PHE A 471 -12.34 7.11 -7.78
CA PHE A 471 -12.44 7.25 -9.25
C PHE A 471 -11.14 7.74 -9.88
N GLU A 472 -10.30 8.47 -9.14
CA GLU A 472 -9.00 8.96 -9.63
C GLU A 472 -8.09 7.82 -10.09
N ALA A 473 -8.13 6.66 -9.43
CA ALA A 473 -7.38 5.49 -9.88
C ALA A 473 -7.85 5.00 -11.25
N LEU A 474 -9.14 5.04 -11.53
CA LEU A 474 -9.68 4.64 -12.84
C LEU A 474 -9.18 5.57 -13.95
N TYR A 475 -9.16 6.88 -13.70
CA TYR A 475 -8.55 7.84 -14.64
C TYR A 475 -7.04 7.58 -14.79
N GLY A 476 -6.33 7.24 -13.72
CA GLY A 476 -4.91 6.90 -13.73
C GLY A 476 -4.58 5.64 -14.55
N PHE A 477 -5.52 4.69 -14.63
CA PHE A 477 -5.40 3.46 -15.43
C PHE A 477 -6.06 3.55 -16.81
N SER A 478 -6.28 4.76 -17.32
CA SER A 478 -6.87 5.01 -18.64
C SER A 478 -6.20 6.17 -19.36
N THR A 479 -6.29 6.15 -20.69
CA THR A 479 -5.89 7.26 -21.56
C THR A 479 -7.11 7.98 -22.10
N LEU A 480 -6.96 9.27 -22.41
CA LEU A 480 -8.01 10.09 -23.03
C LEU A 480 -7.77 10.20 -24.55
N LYS A 481 -8.76 9.81 -25.34
CA LYS A 481 -8.77 9.99 -26.80
C LYS A 481 -9.82 11.01 -27.18
N THR A 482 -9.48 11.98 -28.04
CA THR A 482 -10.41 12.89 -28.61
C THR A 482 -10.79 12.43 -30.03
N VAL A 483 -12.07 12.39 -30.31
CA VAL A 483 -12.64 12.13 -31.67
C VAL A 483 -13.36 13.37 -32.16
N ALA A 484 -12.97 13.87 -33.30
CA ALA A 484 -13.59 15.02 -33.95
C ALA A 484 -14.08 14.62 -35.35
N ALA A 485 -15.38 14.71 -35.58
CA ALA A 485 -16.03 14.40 -36.87
C ALA A 485 -16.53 15.69 -37.50
N LEU A 486 -16.08 16.00 -38.70
CA LEU A 486 -16.62 17.04 -39.54
C LEU A 486 -17.83 16.47 -40.29
N HIS A 487 -18.97 17.18 -40.26
CA HIS A 487 -20.16 16.87 -41.05
C HIS A 487 -20.10 17.60 -42.38
N GLU A 488 -20.48 16.91 -43.45
CA GLU A 488 -20.66 17.51 -44.77
C GLU A 488 -21.96 18.28 -44.86
#